data_7431de48ff3fe89f8295a62f67154817
#
_entry.id   7431de48ff3fe89f8295a62f67154817
#
_cell.length_a   1.000
_cell.length_b   1.000
_cell.length_c   1.000
_cell.angle_alpha   90.00
_cell.angle_beta   90.00
_cell.angle_gamma   90.00
#
_symmetry.space_group_name_H-M   'P 1'
#
loop_
_entity.id
_entity.type
_entity.pdbx_description
1 polymer ?
#
loop_
_entity_poly.entity_id
_entity_poly.type
_entity_poly.pdbx_seq_one_letter_code
_entity_poly.pdbx_strand_id
1 'polypeptide(L)'
;MVSDYAAEGKSLAKVDGKVVFVESTVPGDVVDIKLFKNKKEWAEGYPLQFHEYSTERVEPFCSHFGVCGGCQWQMLPYKRQLEYKQKQVEDNLTRIGKVALPRMLPIIGAEQDKFYRNKLEYTFCNREYLPEVEFKKLKTETSKNEPGALVPPPSGEPEGAAGFHAKGIFDKVIDIKTCYLQDEPTNAVRLAVKEFAKSRNFSFYDIRNHKGFMRTMQVRICTTGEVMVNIVFGQENKEKRERLLDFVLEKFPGITTLLYTINLKWNDSLNDLEPVAYHGKGYVIERLEDFEFKIGPTSFFQTNTRQGEQLYKVAREFAELSGNETVYDLYCGTGSIGIFLSRKAKKIIGVEMIEAAVQDARENAALNNLSSSTEFYSGDVIDICTDQFFVQHGRADVIVTDPPRAGMHQKLVKKIVDIAAPIVVYVSCNPATQARDLRQLDEKYAVTKIQPVDMFPHTHHIENVVQLKLK
;
A
#
# COMPACT_ATOMS: atom_id res chain seq x y z
N MET A 1 -26.92 15.53 8.84
CA MET A 1 -26.87 14.08 8.48
C MET A 1 -25.87 13.87 7.37
N VAL A 2 -25.06 12.86 7.50
CA VAL A 2 -24.13 12.39 6.48
C VAL A 2 -24.91 11.59 5.43
N SER A 3 -24.67 11.84 4.14
CA SER A 3 -25.52 11.28 3.05
C SER A 3 -24.82 10.24 2.17
N ASP A 4 -23.49 10.30 2.03
CA ASP A 4 -22.75 9.44 1.09
C ASP A 4 -21.27 9.38 1.45
N TYR A 5 -20.49 8.57 0.72
CA TYR A 5 -19.03 8.60 0.73
C TYR A 5 -18.47 9.37 -0.47
N ALA A 6 -17.37 10.04 -0.23
CA ALA A 6 -16.54 10.70 -1.24
C ALA A 6 -15.20 9.99 -1.40
N ALA A 7 -14.35 10.52 -2.26
CA ALA A 7 -12.97 10.06 -2.41
C ALA A 7 -12.20 10.12 -1.08
N GLU A 8 -11.12 9.34 -1.00
CA GLU A 8 -10.23 9.26 0.18
C GLU A 8 -10.91 8.78 1.48
N GLY A 9 -12.05 8.09 1.36
CA GLY A 9 -12.74 7.51 2.51
C GLY A 9 -13.44 8.51 3.40
N LYS A 10 -13.55 9.77 3.01
CA LYS A 10 -14.34 10.78 3.71
C LYS A 10 -15.82 10.60 3.39
N SER A 11 -16.68 10.82 4.35
CA SER A 11 -18.12 10.91 4.13
C SER A 11 -18.50 12.29 3.62
N LEU A 12 -19.69 12.41 3.06
CA LEU A 12 -20.23 13.62 2.46
C LEU A 12 -21.53 14.01 3.13
N ALA A 13 -21.65 15.28 3.48
CA ALA A 13 -22.91 15.93 3.87
C ALA A 13 -23.14 17.19 3.04
N LYS A 14 -24.40 17.65 2.96
CA LYS A 14 -24.74 18.96 2.39
C LYS A 14 -25.39 19.82 3.47
N VAL A 15 -24.85 21.01 3.68
CA VAL A 15 -25.36 22.00 4.64
C VAL A 15 -25.49 23.33 3.89
N ASP A 16 -26.71 23.85 3.80
CA ASP A 16 -27.04 25.10 3.10
C ASP A 16 -26.45 25.19 1.67
N GLY A 17 -26.55 24.09 0.93
CA GLY A 17 -26.02 23.97 -0.42
C GLY A 17 -24.50 23.72 -0.53
N LYS A 18 -23.77 23.85 0.57
CA LYS A 18 -22.32 23.59 0.64
C LYS A 18 -22.05 22.11 0.86
N VAL A 19 -21.07 21.56 0.15
CA VAL A 19 -20.55 20.20 0.37
C VAL A 19 -19.60 20.20 1.57
N VAL A 20 -19.83 19.29 2.52
CA VAL A 20 -18.98 19.10 3.68
C VAL A 20 -18.44 17.68 3.70
N PHE A 21 -17.11 17.54 3.62
CA PHE A 21 -16.44 16.27 3.76
C PHE A 21 -16.15 16.01 5.25
N VAL A 22 -16.57 14.85 5.73
CA VAL A 22 -16.48 14.51 7.15
C VAL A 22 -15.68 13.23 7.33
N GLU A 23 -14.65 13.30 8.17
CA GLU A 23 -13.84 12.12 8.49
C GLU A 23 -14.54 11.23 9.52
N SER A 24 -14.24 9.91 9.50
CA SER A 24 -14.65 8.95 10.54
C SER A 24 -16.17 8.83 10.77
N THR A 25 -16.96 9.19 9.76
CA THR A 25 -18.43 9.05 9.77
C THR A 25 -18.90 8.05 8.72
N VAL A 26 -20.12 7.60 8.84
CA VAL A 26 -20.83 6.67 7.96
C VAL A 26 -22.08 7.36 7.42
N PRO A 27 -22.50 7.15 6.17
CA PRO A 27 -23.79 7.62 5.69
C PRO A 27 -24.92 7.21 6.63
N GLY A 28 -25.78 8.16 7.00
CA GLY A 28 -26.81 7.99 8.01
C GLY A 28 -26.46 8.53 9.39
N ASP A 29 -25.17 8.79 9.70
CA ASP A 29 -24.82 9.44 10.96
C ASP A 29 -25.38 10.89 11.03
N VAL A 30 -25.86 11.28 12.20
CA VAL A 30 -26.22 12.67 12.53
C VAL A 30 -25.21 13.19 13.53
N VAL A 31 -24.41 14.19 13.14
CA VAL A 31 -23.24 14.62 13.91
C VAL A 31 -23.09 16.14 13.91
N ASP A 32 -22.58 16.67 15.02
CA ASP A 32 -21.96 17.99 15.04
C ASP A 32 -20.53 17.92 14.53
N ILE A 33 -20.15 18.85 13.65
CA ILE A 33 -18.89 18.83 12.94
C ILE A 33 -18.04 20.05 13.30
N LYS A 34 -16.78 19.83 13.65
CA LYS A 34 -15.78 20.88 13.72
C LYS A 34 -15.06 20.99 12.38
N LEU A 35 -15.21 22.14 11.73
CA LEU A 35 -14.52 22.43 10.47
C LEU A 35 -13.07 22.83 10.74
N PHE A 36 -12.13 22.20 10.02
CA PHE A 36 -10.73 22.60 10.01
C PHE A 36 -10.33 23.26 8.67
N LYS A 37 -11.15 23.07 7.62
CA LYS A 37 -10.99 23.76 6.35
C LYS A 37 -12.36 24.22 5.85
N ASN A 38 -12.46 25.49 5.50
CA ASN A 38 -13.73 26.08 5.06
C ASN A 38 -13.50 26.97 3.85
N LYS A 39 -14.00 26.55 2.68
CA LYS A 39 -13.96 27.26 1.40
C LYS A 39 -15.36 27.71 1.02
N LYS A 40 -15.50 28.48 -0.05
CA LYS A 40 -16.79 28.99 -0.54
C LYS A 40 -17.75 27.85 -0.89
N GLU A 41 -17.29 26.88 -1.69
CA GLU A 41 -18.10 25.80 -2.26
C GLU A 41 -18.10 24.52 -1.41
N TRP A 42 -17.10 24.32 -0.53
CA TRP A 42 -16.92 23.12 0.24
C TRP A 42 -16.19 23.36 1.57
N ALA A 43 -16.34 22.40 2.48
CA ALA A 43 -15.64 22.39 3.77
C ALA A 43 -15.14 20.97 4.11
N GLU A 44 -14.18 20.88 5.04
CA GLU A 44 -13.74 19.63 5.65
C GLU A 44 -13.77 19.74 7.16
N GLY A 45 -14.18 18.65 7.81
CA GLY A 45 -14.29 18.60 9.26
C GLY A 45 -14.24 17.18 9.81
N TYR A 46 -14.29 17.11 11.13
CA TYR A 46 -14.40 15.86 11.87
C TYR A 46 -15.56 15.95 12.89
N PRO A 47 -16.16 14.80 13.27
CA PRO A 47 -17.28 14.80 14.19
C PRO A 47 -16.83 15.22 15.60
N LEU A 48 -17.59 16.12 16.24
CA LEU A 48 -17.43 16.46 17.64
C LEU A 48 -18.34 15.64 18.52
N GLN A 49 -19.60 15.48 18.11
CA GLN A 49 -20.63 14.77 18.84
C GLN A 49 -21.52 14.01 17.84
N PHE A 50 -21.81 12.75 18.16
CA PHE A 50 -22.81 11.97 17.44
C PHE A 50 -24.14 12.10 18.17
N HIS A 51 -25.19 12.50 17.45
CA HIS A 51 -26.57 12.52 17.93
C HIS A 51 -27.27 11.21 17.59
N GLU A 52 -27.02 10.69 16.39
CA GLU A 52 -27.54 9.40 15.94
C GLU A 52 -26.45 8.67 15.16
N TYR A 53 -26.31 7.38 15.44
CA TYR A 53 -25.43 6.50 14.66
C TYR A 53 -26.21 5.86 13.52
N SER A 54 -25.57 5.76 12.37
CA SER A 54 -26.10 5.02 11.21
C SER A 54 -26.38 3.56 11.58
N THR A 55 -27.49 3.02 11.08
CA THR A 55 -27.82 1.59 11.22
C THR A 55 -26.92 0.68 10.40
N GLU A 56 -26.12 1.26 9.50
CA GLU A 56 -25.09 0.51 8.74
C GLU A 56 -23.81 0.26 9.53
N ARG A 57 -23.64 0.88 10.70
CA ARG A 57 -22.44 0.71 11.51
C ARG A 57 -22.34 -0.69 12.10
N VAL A 58 -21.11 -1.20 12.12
CA VAL A 58 -20.73 -2.38 12.88
C VAL A 58 -19.63 -2.02 13.88
N GLU A 59 -19.51 -2.82 14.95
CA GLU A 59 -18.42 -2.63 15.92
C GLU A 59 -17.07 -2.99 15.28
N PRO A 60 -16.08 -2.07 15.31
CA PRO A 60 -14.74 -2.36 14.84
C PRO A 60 -14.08 -3.48 15.65
N PHE A 61 -13.48 -4.45 14.98
CA PHE A 61 -12.81 -5.57 15.64
C PHE A 61 -11.44 -5.22 16.24
N CYS A 62 -10.83 -4.12 15.82
CA CYS A 62 -9.51 -3.68 16.28
C CYS A 62 -9.64 -2.61 17.34
N SER A 63 -9.07 -2.85 18.53
CA SER A 63 -9.07 -1.88 19.64
C SER A 63 -8.34 -0.57 19.34
N HIS A 64 -7.51 -0.54 18.29
CA HIS A 64 -6.78 0.65 17.85
C HIS A 64 -7.47 1.40 16.70
N PHE A 65 -8.68 0.94 16.30
CA PHE A 65 -9.42 1.62 15.24
C PHE A 65 -9.79 3.06 15.67
N GLY A 66 -9.74 3.99 14.72
CA GLY A 66 -10.02 5.41 14.95
C GLY A 66 -8.78 6.22 15.36
N VAL A 67 -7.78 5.60 15.99
CA VAL A 67 -6.51 6.28 16.36
C VAL A 67 -5.35 5.83 15.45
N CYS A 68 -5.32 4.58 15.05
CA CYS A 68 -4.35 4.05 14.08
C CYS A 68 -4.66 4.55 12.67
N GLY A 69 -3.63 4.96 11.92
CA GLY A 69 -3.75 5.42 10.54
C GLY A 69 -3.95 4.31 9.50
N GLY A 70 -3.90 3.03 9.90
CA GLY A 70 -3.90 1.91 8.94
C GLY A 70 -5.27 1.62 8.33
N CYS A 71 -6.32 1.50 9.15
CA CYS A 71 -7.68 1.17 8.71
C CYS A 71 -8.60 2.37 8.85
N GLN A 72 -9.52 2.57 7.87
CA GLN A 72 -10.46 3.69 7.87
C GLN A 72 -11.93 3.25 7.95
N TRP A 73 -12.26 2.00 7.58
CA TRP A 73 -13.64 1.54 7.36
C TRP A 73 -14.05 0.30 8.15
N GLN A 74 -13.39 -0.01 9.28
CA GLN A 74 -13.80 -1.15 10.13
C GLN A 74 -15.20 -0.97 10.74
N MET A 75 -15.72 0.26 10.80
CA MET A 75 -17.07 0.55 11.25
C MET A 75 -18.15 0.26 10.20
N LEU A 76 -17.78 -0.28 9.03
CA LEU A 76 -18.70 -0.68 7.96
C LEU A 76 -18.60 -2.18 7.69
N PRO A 77 -19.75 -2.86 7.46
CA PRO A 77 -19.74 -4.23 6.93
C PRO A 77 -18.97 -4.29 5.61
N TYR A 78 -18.20 -5.36 5.40
CA TYR A 78 -17.35 -5.47 4.21
C TYR A 78 -18.14 -5.35 2.89
N LYS A 79 -19.35 -5.91 2.83
CA LYS A 79 -20.23 -5.74 1.67
C LYS A 79 -20.49 -4.27 1.33
N ARG A 80 -20.72 -3.42 2.35
CA ARG A 80 -20.94 -1.99 2.15
C ARG A 80 -19.69 -1.26 1.69
N GLN A 81 -18.51 -1.69 2.19
CA GLN A 81 -17.23 -1.16 1.72
C GLN A 81 -17.07 -1.41 0.21
N LEU A 82 -17.42 -2.60 -0.28
CA LEU A 82 -17.36 -2.94 -1.71
C LEU A 82 -18.33 -2.08 -2.55
N GLU A 83 -19.56 -1.88 -2.09
CA GLU A 83 -20.55 -1.05 -2.77
C GLU A 83 -20.07 0.41 -2.91
N TYR A 84 -19.50 0.99 -1.85
CA TYR A 84 -18.95 2.34 -1.90
C TYR A 84 -17.70 2.45 -2.77
N LYS A 85 -16.83 1.44 -2.76
CA LYS A 85 -15.64 1.41 -3.64
C LYS A 85 -16.05 1.32 -5.11
N GLN A 86 -17.01 0.47 -5.45
CA GLN A 86 -17.53 0.37 -6.81
C GLN A 86 -18.14 1.70 -7.25
N LYS A 87 -18.97 2.30 -6.41
CA LYS A 87 -19.58 3.60 -6.68
C LYS A 87 -18.52 4.69 -6.88
N GLN A 88 -17.45 4.68 -6.07
CA GLN A 88 -16.34 5.64 -6.23
C GLN A 88 -15.68 5.52 -7.61
N VAL A 89 -15.46 4.30 -8.11
CA VAL A 89 -14.92 4.10 -9.47
C VAL A 89 -15.87 4.66 -10.51
N GLU A 90 -17.16 4.30 -10.43
CA GLU A 90 -18.20 4.77 -11.36
C GLU A 90 -18.30 6.30 -11.38
N ASP A 91 -18.39 6.94 -10.22
CA ASP A 91 -18.44 8.39 -10.08
C ASP A 91 -17.20 9.09 -10.68
N ASN A 92 -16.01 8.56 -10.46
CA ASN A 92 -14.78 9.14 -11.02
C ASN A 92 -14.72 9.00 -12.54
N LEU A 93 -14.99 7.81 -13.06
CA LEU A 93 -14.97 7.58 -14.51
C LEU A 93 -16.02 8.42 -15.24
N THR A 94 -17.23 8.53 -14.68
CA THR A 94 -18.32 9.30 -15.28
C THR A 94 -18.08 10.81 -15.21
N ARG A 95 -17.70 11.31 -14.01
CA ARG A 95 -17.66 12.78 -13.78
C ARG A 95 -16.36 13.41 -14.27
N ILE A 96 -15.24 12.69 -14.17
CA ILE A 96 -13.90 13.19 -14.56
C ILE A 96 -13.57 12.73 -15.97
N GLY A 97 -13.75 11.43 -16.25
CA GLY A 97 -13.41 10.82 -17.54
C GLY A 97 -14.25 11.39 -18.67
N LYS A 98 -15.57 11.48 -18.48
CA LYS A 98 -16.53 12.01 -19.47
C LYS A 98 -16.42 11.31 -20.84
N VAL A 99 -16.04 10.03 -20.82
CA VAL A 99 -15.94 9.16 -22.00
C VAL A 99 -17.11 8.18 -22.02
N ALA A 100 -17.41 7.58 -23.16
CA ALA A 100 -18.38 6.51 -23.25
C ALA A 100 -17.87 5.31 -22.45
N LEU A 101 -18.67 4.83 -21.51
CA LEU A 101 -18.33 3.72 -20.64
C LEU A 101 -19.25 2.53 -20.91
N PRO A 102 -18.71 1.30 -20.99
CA PRO A 102 -19.52 0.09 -20.97
C PRO A 102 -20.10 -0.13 -19.55
N ARG A 103 -20.99 -1.11 -19.43
CA ARG A 103 -21.44 -1.55 -18.10
C ARG A 103 -20.23 -2.04 -17.30
N MET A 104 -20.01 -1.46 -16.12
CA MET A 104 -18.98 -1.88 -15.18
C MET A 104 -19.30 -3.28 -14.65
N LEU A 105 -18.29 -4.14 -14.57
CA LEU A 105 -18.39 -5.44 -13.92
C LEU A 105 -18.49 -5.25 -12.39
N PRO A 106 -19.16 -6.18 -11.68
CA PRO A 106 -19.21 -6.14 -10.21
C PRO A 106 -17.81 -6.18 -9.62
N ILE A 107 -17.56 -5.39 -8.58
CA ILE A 107 -16.26 -5.36 -7.88
C ILE A 107 -15.87 -6.75 -7.37
N ILE A 108 -14.62 -7.13 -7.60
CA ILE A 108 -14.05 -8.34 -7.03
C ILE A 108 -13.60 -8.02 -5.60
N GLY A 109 -14.32 -8.56 -4.61
CA GLY A 109 -13.98 -8.48 -3.20
C GLY A 109 -12.91 -9.48 -2.80
N ALA A 110 -12.24 -9.22 -1.68
CA ALA A 110 -11.32 -10.17 -1.08
C ALA A 110 -12.10 -11.28 -0.35
N GLU A 111 -11.67 -12.52 -0.52
CA GLU A 111 -12.21 -13.69 0.20
C GLU A 111 -11.93 -13.58 1.71
N GLN A 112 -10.77 -13.05 2.06
CA GLN A 112 -10.36 -12.76 3.43
C GLN A 112 -10.21 -11.26 3.63
N ASP A 113 -10.96 -10.69 4.56
CA ASP A 113 -10.91 -9.26 4.92
C ASP A 113 -9.94 -8.96 6.07
N LYS A 114 -9.37 -10.01 6.71
CA LYS A 114 -8.34 -9.94 7.74
C LYS A 114 -7.16 -10.82 7.36
N PHE A 115 -5.99 -10.53 7.94
CA PHE A 115 -4.76 -11.32 7.76
C PHE A 115 -4.37 -11.49 6.28
N TYR A 116 -4.71 -10.51 5.46
CA TYR A 116 -4.49 -10.58 4.01
C TYR A 116 -3.16 -9.95 3.55
N ARG A 117 -2.53 -9.12 4.39
CA ARG A 117 -1.26 -8.48 4.02
C ARG A 117 -0.10 -9.43 4.16
N ASN A 118 0.72 -9.49 3.12
CA ASN A 118 1.97 -10.20 3.17
C ASN A 118 3.13 -9.35 3.72
N LYS A 119 2.97 -8.02 3.87
CA LYS A 119 4.01 -7.11 4.38
C LYS A 119 3.41 -6.05 5.31
N LEU A 120 4.03 -5.88 6.48
CA LEU A 120 3.84 -4.74 7.36
C LEU A 120 5.19 -4.15 7.77
N GLU A 121 5.20 -2.85 8.00
CA GLU A 121 6.35 -2.11 8.52
C GLU A 121 5.94 -1.38 9.79
N TYR A 122 6.65 -1.64 10.88
CA TYR A 122 6.40 -1.07 12.19
C TYR A 122 7.48 -0.05 12.54
N THR A 123 7.07 1.03 13.18
CA THR A 123 7.98 2.06 13.69
C THR A 123 8.23 1.85 15.16
N PHE A 124 9.50 1.91 15.58
CA PHE A 124 9.92 2.01 16.98
C PHE A 124 10.13 3.49 17.31
N CYS A 125 9.37 4.01 18.27
CA CYS A 125 9.44 5.43 18.62
C CYS A 125 9.50 5.61 20.13
N ASN A 126 10.32 6.57 20.58
CA ASN A 126 10.41 6.95 21.99
C ASN A 126 9.19 7.76 22.49
N ARG A 127 8.24 8.07 21.59
CA ARG A 127 7.02 8.83 21.89
C ARG A 127 5.79 8.01 21.57
N GLU A 128 5.20 7.45 22.63
CA GLU A 128 3.94 6.75 22.52
C GLU A 128 2.78 7.73 22.36
N TYR A 129 1.81 7.39 21.51
CA TYR A 129 0.54 8.07 21.42
C TYR A 129 -0.41 7.48 22.47
N LEU A 130 -0.80 8.30 23.44
CA LEU A 130 -1.82 7.95 24.43
C LEU A 130 -3.14 8.65 24.08
N PRO A 131 -4.27 7.93 24.01
CA PRO A 131 -5.60 8.54 23.89
C PRO A 131 -5.86 9.53 25.01
N GLU A 132 -6.65 10.58 24.75
CA GLU A 132 -6.86 11.68 25.71
C GLU A 132 -7.36 11.22 27.10
N VAL A 133 -8.17 10.14 27.12
CA VAL A 133 -8.69 9.55 28.36
C VAL A 133 -7.58 8.92 29.19
N GLU A 134 -6.67 8.18 28.56
CA GLU A 134 -5.51 7.57 29.22
C GLU A 134 -4.51 8.63 29.67
N PHE A 135 -4.28 9.64 28.81
CA PHE A 135 -3.42 10.77 29.14
C PHE A 135 -3.94 11.57 30.36
N LYS A 136 -5.27 11.78 30.46
CA LYS A 136 -5.88 12.44 31.62
C LYS A 136 -5.78 11.60 32.89
N LYS A 137 -5.93 10.27 32.81
CA LYS A 137 -5.73 9.36 33.96
C LYS A 137 -4.29 9.40 34.48
N LEU A 138 -3.32 9.32 33.60
CA LEU A 138 -1.90 9.41 33.98
C LEU A 138 -1.57 10.77 34.60
N LYS A 139 -2.11 11.88 34.05
CA LYS A 139 -1.97 13.21 34.69
C LYS A 139 -2.56 13.28 36.09
N THR A 140 -3.69 12.63 36.32
CA THR A 140 -4.37 12.67 37.65
C THR A 140 -3.61 11.81 38.66
N GLU A 141 -2.98 10.73 38.26
CA GLU A 141 -2.19 9.87 39.12
C GLU A 141 -0.82 10.50 39.50
N THR A 142 -0.23 11.26 38.54
CA THR A 142 1.06 11.95 38.75
C THR A 142 0.96 13.34 39.36
N SER A 143 -0.20 14.03 39.28
CA SER A 143 -0.42 15.38 39.76
C SER A 143 -0.57 15.47 41.30
N LYS A 144 -0.32 14.41 42.05
CA LYS A 144 -0.22 14.48 43.51
C LYS A 144 1.04 15.18 44.01
N ASN A 145 2.01 15.49 43.15
CA ASN A 145 3.26 16.14 43.51
C ASN A 145 3.70 17.21 42.48
N GLU A 146 3.14 18.43 42.60
CA GLU A 146 3.52 19.71 41.98
C GLU A 146 2.74 20.19 40.74
N PRO A 147 2.22 21.43 40.76
CA PRO A 147 1.57 22.06 39.62
C PRO A 147 2.63 22.64 38.67
N GLY A 148 2.70 22.14 37.45
CA GLY A 148 3.48 22.73 36.35
C GLY A 148 4.62 21.89 35.77
N ALA A 149 4.95 20.73 36.28
CA ALA A 149 5.92 19.83 35.68
C ALA A 149 5.33 19.13 34.45
N LEU A 150 6.05 19.16 33.34
CA LEU A 150 5.91 18.18 32.27
C LEU A 150 6.05 16.82 32.94
N VAL A 151 4.95 16.04 32.98
CA VAL A 151 4.96 14.72 33.61
C VAL A 151 5.95 13.86 32.84
N PRO A 152 7.12 13.53 33.41
CA PRO A 152 7.90 12.44 32.87
C PRO A 152 7.11 11.14 33.09
N PRO A 153 7.31 10.12 32.25
CA PRO A 153 6.71 8.82 32.46
C PRO A 153 7.12 8.27 33.84
N PRO A 154 6.42 7.24 34.36
CA PRO A 154 6.81 6.59 35.60
C PRO A 154 8.29 6.22 35.52
N SER A 155 9.04 6.74 36.47
CA SER A 155 10.50 6.65 36.52
C SER A 155 10.96 5.20 36.43
N GLY A 156 11.72 4.86 35.39
CA GLY A 156 12.55 3.68 35.35
C GLY A 156 12.41 2.75 34.14
N GLU A 157 11.34 2.81 33.37
CA GLU A 157 11.24 2.02 32.14
C GLU A 157 11.60 2.86 30.91
N PRO A 158 12.41 2.33 29.96
CA PRO A 158 12.64 3.00 28.70
C PRO A 158 11.32 3.12 27.95
N GLU A 159 10.84 4.34 27.76
CA GLU A 159 9.69 4.62 26.92
C GLU A 159 9.95 4.09 25.50
N GLY A 160 8.93 3.53 24.89
CA GLY A 160 9.02 3.14 23.50
C GLY A 160 7.80 2.35 23.06
N ALA A 161 7.20 2.84 21.98
CA ALA A 161 6.12 2.20 21.26
C ALA A 161 6.68 1.45 20.05
N ALA A 162 6.05 0.31 19.70
CA ALA A 162 6.32 -0.41 18.46
C ALA A 162 5.00 -0.65 17.74
N GLY A 163 4.77 0.09 16.64
CA GLY A 163 3.51 0.00 15.92
C GLY A 163 3.42 0.98 14.76
N PHE A 164 2.29 1.66 14.66
CA PHE A 164 2.01 2.59 13.56
C PHE A 164 1.83 4.02 14.08
N HIS A 165 2.11 4.99 13.21
CA HIS A 165 1.84 6.39 13.53
C HIS A 165 0.37 6.64 13.83
N ALA A 166 0.11 7.48 14.82
CA ALA A 166 -1.23 7.96 15.07
C ALA A 166 -1.72 8.81 13.89
N LYS A 167 -3.02 8.70 13.58
CA LYS A 167 -3.62 9.40 12.43
C LYS A 167 -3.34 10.90 12.48
N GLY A 168 -2.68 11.43 11.44
CA GLY A 168 -2.34 12.85 11.33
C GLY A 168 -1.20 13.33 12.22
N ILE A 169 -0.50 12.44 12.95
CA ILE A 169 0.61 12.78 13.84
C ILE A 169 1.86 12.02 13.40
N PHE A 170 2.88 12.75 12.98
CA PHE A 170 4.10 12.14 12.40
C PHE A 170 5.10 11.63 13.44
N ASP A 171 5.10 12.18 14.65
CA ASP A 171 6.13 11.95 15.68
C ASP A 171 5.64 11.12 16.88
N LYS A 172 4.45 10.53 16.79
CA LYS A 172 3.92 9.64 17.83
C LYS A 172 3.44 8.33 17.23
N VAL A 173 3.80 7.25 17.87
CA VAL A 173 3.46 5.89 17.47
C VAL A 173 2.51 5.27 18.49
N ILE A 174 1.50 4.60 18.00
CA ILE A 174 0.60 3.79 18.82
C ILE A 174 1.30 2.48 19.12
N ASP A 175 1.36 2.11 20.38
CA ASP A 175 1.87 0.81 20.79
C ASP A 175 0.82 -0.28 20.48
N ILE A 176 0.93 -0.86 19.29
CA ILE A 176 -0.06 -1.83 18.79
C ILE A 176 0.03 -3.13 19.58
N LYS A 177 -1.09 -3.59 20.14
CA LYS A 177 -1.17 -4.92 20.78
C LYS A 177 -1.32 -6.00 19.73
N THR A 178 -2.33 -5.88 18.87
CA THR A 178 -2.60 -6.82 17.78
C THR A 178 -2.98 -6.06 16.52
N CYS A 179 -2.33 -6.38 15.40
CA CYS A 179 -2.73 -5.96 14.08
C CYS A 179 -3.37 -7.15 13.35
N TYR A 180 -4.57 -6.94 12.83
CA TYR A 180 -5.35 -7.97 12.13
C TYR A 180 -5.15 -7.92 10.60
N LEU A 181 -4.21 -7.15 10.11
CA LEU A 181 -3.95 -7.07 8.66
C LEU A 181 -2.98 -8.13 8.16
N GLN A 182 -2.07 -8.60 9.00
CA GLN A 182 -1.08 -9.64 8.66
C GLN A 182 -1.16 -10.77 9.68
N ASP A 183 -0.96 -11.99 9.20
CA ASP A 183 -0.98 -13.20 10.04
C ASP A 183 0.24 -13.29 10.97
N GLU A 184 0.20 -14.25 11.89
CA GLU A 184 1.37 -14.56 12.72
C GLU A 184 2.51 -15.17 11.85
N PRO A 185 3.78 -14.94 12.22
CA PRO A 185 4.25 -14.47 13.53
C PRO A 185 4.43 -12.94 13.67
N THR A 186 3.77 -12.12 12.89
CA THR A 186 4.08 -10.67 12.82
C THR A 186 3.92 -9.96 14.17
N ASN A 187 2.80 -10.17 14.89
CA ASN A 187 2.60 -9.55 16.20
C ASN A 187 3.55 -10.14 17.25
N ALA A 188 3.75 -11.45 17.24
CA ALA A 188 4.64 -12.12 18.17
C ALA A 188 6.09 -11.63 18.03
N VAL A 189 6.61 -11.51 16.80
CA VAL A 189 7.97 -11.00 16.52
C VAL A 189 8.09 -9.55 16.98
N ARG A 190 7.14 -8.68 16.60
CA ARG A 190 7.16 -7.26 16.98
C ARG A 190 7.18 -7.05 18.49
N LEU A 191 6.29 -7.74 19.19
CA LEU A 191 6.21 -7.64 20.65
C LEU A 191 7.48 -8.16 21.32
N ALA A 192 8.01 -9.29 20.86
CA ALA A 192 9.23 -9.86 21.41
C ALA A 192 10.46 -8.95 21.19
N VAL A 193 10.61 -8.39 19.99
CA VAL A 193 11.68 -7.44 19.67
C VAL A 193 11.57 -6.19 20.54
N LYS A 194 10.36 -5.65 20.73
CA LYS A 194 10.11 -4.51 21.60
C LYS A 194 10.51 -4.81 23.06
N GLU A 195 10.03 -5.91 23.62
CA GLU A 195 10.29 -6.28 25.02
C GLU A 195 11.79 -6.59 25.25
N PHE A 196 12.44 -7.26 24.29
CA PHE A 196 13.89 -7.48 24.37
C PHE A 196 14.65 -6.14 24.38
N ALA A 197 14.31 -5.23 23.46
CA ALA A 197 14.96 -3.92 23.38
C ALA A 197 14.78 -3.12 24.69
N LYS A 198 13.57 -3.14 25.28
CA LYS A 198 13.29 -2.51 26.57
C LYS A 198 14.12 -3.15 27.71
N SER A 199 14.11 -4.48 27.81
CA SER A 199 14.84 -5.20 28.85
C SER A 199 16.38 -5.00 28.82
N ARG A 200 16.91 -4.60 27.66
CA ARG A 200 18.33 -4.32 27.43
C ARG A 200 18.64 -2.82 27.33
N ASN A 201 17.70 -1.96 27.66
CA ASN A 201 17.85 -0.50 27.58
C ASN A 201 18.31 -0.01 26.20
N PHE A 202 17.77 -0.60 25.12
CA PHE A 202 18.01 -0.09 23.76
C PHE A 202 17.12 1.14 23.54
N SER A 203 17.72 2.22 23.05
CA SER A 203 16.97 3.45 22.77
C SER A 203 16.07 3.28 21.55
N PHE A 204 14.83 3.75 21.67
CA PHE A 204 13.90 3.86 20.54
C PHE A 204 14.15 5.17 19.79
N TYR A 205 13.83 5.20 18.50
CA TYR A 205 14.14 6.34 17.63
C TYR A 205 13.29 7.56 17.99
N ASP A 206 13.95 8.69 18.20
CA ASP A 206 13.32 10.00 18.31
C ASP A 206 13.24 10.63 16.93
N ILE A 207 12.05 10.69 16.36
CA ILE A 207 11.80 11.19 15.00
C ILE A 207 12.10 12.69 14.88
N ARG A 208 12.00 13.47 15.97
CA ARG A 208 12.30 14.91 15.96
C ARG A 208 13.78 15.20 16.06
N ASN A 209 14.48 14.43 16.89
CA ASN A 209 15.92 14.64 17.15
C ASN A 209 16.81 13.73 16.29
N HIS A 210 16.22 12.81 15.51
CA HIS A 210 16.92 11.84 14.65
C HIS A 210 17.96 11.01 15.40
N LYS A 211 17.61 10.53 16.59
CA LYS A 211 18.48 9.74 17.48
C LYS A 211 17.73 8.53 18.04
N GLY A 212 18.44 7.45 18.21
CA GLY A 212 17.91 6.20 18.77
C GLY A 212 18.40 4.99 18.00
N PHE A 213 18.46 3.83 18.66
CA PHE A 213 18.99 2.60 18.08
C PHE A 213 17.91 1.84 17.28
N MET A 214 16.75 1.53 17.90
CA MET A 214 15.64 0.85 17.25
C MET A 214 14.84 1.84 16.40
N ARG A 215 14.70 1.59 15.08
CA ARG A 215 14.05 2.54 14.18
C ARG A 215 12.79 2.00 13.53
N THR A 216 12.90 1.02 12.63
CA THR A 216 11.73 0.34 12.04
C THR A 216 11.96 -1.17 11.96
N MET A 217 10.89 -1.92 11.73
CA MET A 217 10.95 -3.36 11.47
C MET A 217 9.93 -3.71 10.41
N GLN A 218 10.38 -4.36 9.36
CA GLN A 218 9.54 -4.89 8.30
C GLN A 218 9.39 -6.40 8.47
N VAL A 219 8.16 -6.90 8.39
CA VAL A 219 7.85 -8.33 8.35
C VAL A 219 7.13 -8.66 7.07
N ARG A 220 7.65 -9.63 6.32
CA ARG A 220 6.98 -10.20 5.15
C ARG A 220 6.73 -11.68 5.37
N ILE A 221 5.51 -12.12 5.08
CA ILE A 221 5.05 -13.51 5.16
C ILE A 221 4.52 -13.87 3.79
N CYS A 222 5.16 -14.83 3.13
CA CYS A 222 4.79 -15.27 1.80
C CYS A 222 3.81 -16.46 1.85
N THR A 223 3.04 -16.65 0.79
CA THR A 223 2.13 -17.80 0.64
C THR A 223 2.87 -19.13 0.57
N THR A 224 4.16 -19.10 0.26
CA THR A 224 5.08 -20.26 0.30
C THR A 224 5.44 -20.69 1.72
N GLY A 225 5.07 -19.92 2.74
CA GLY A 225 5.46 -20.15 4.14
C GLY A 225 6.80 -19.49 4.51
N GLU A 226 7.50 -18.86 3.59
CA GLU A 226 8.73 -18.11 3.90
C GLU A 226 8.41 -16.83 4.66
N VAL A 227 9.21 -16.54 5.68
CA VAL A 227 9.10 -15.35 6.54
C VAL A 227 10.39 -14.56 6.50
N MET A 228 10.31 -13.30 6.10
CA MET A 228 11.41 -12.35 6.11
C MET A 228 11.18 -11.26 7.14
N VAL A 229 12.19 -11.01 7.96
CA VAL A 229 12.23 -9.88 8.90
C VAL A 229 13.43 -9.01 8.59
N ASN A 230 13.22 -7.71 8.40
CA ASN A 230 14.28 -6.72 8.28
C ASN A 230 14.16 -5.70 9.43
N ILE A 231 15.20 -5.64 10.30
CA ILE A 231 15.23 -4.69 11.42
C ILE A 231 16.15 -3.52 11.05
N VAL A 232 15.60 -2.32 11.11
CA VAL A 232 16.33 -1.10 10.78
C VAL A 232 16.80 -0.41 12.05
N PHE A 233 18.10 -0.14 12.10
CA PHE A 233 18.75 0.53 13.21
C PHE A 233 19.12 1.96 12.84
N GLY A 234 18.86 2.92 13.74
CA GLY A 234 19.20 4.34 13.57
C GLY A 234 20.62 4.69 14.05
N GLN A 235 21.36 3.71 14.53
CA GLN A 235 22.74 3.86 15.02
C GLN A 235 23.52 2.57 14.75
N GLU A 236 24.83 2.70 14.48
CA GLU A 236 25.71 1.55 14.40
C GLU A 236 26.10 1.10 15.82
N ASN A 237 25.80 -0.14 16.15
CA ASN A 237 26.26 -0.83 17.34
C ASN A 237 26.19 -2.33 17.12
N LYS A 238 27.30 -2.92 16.72
CA LYS A 238 27.40 -4.34 16.36
C LYS A 238 26.95 -5.27 17.50
N GLU A 239 27.44 -5.05 18.72
CA GLU A 239 27.13 -5.91 19.86
C GLU A 239 25.61 -5.93 20.18
N LYS A 240 25.00 -4.75 20.27
CA LYS A 240 23.54 -4.65 20.52
C LYS A 240 22.73 -5.30 19.40
N ARG A 241 23.14 -5.08 18.16
CA ARG A 241 22.48 -5.62 16.96
C ARG A 241 22.52 -7.14 16.96
N GLU A 242 23.70 -7.74 17.06
CA GLU A 242 23.87 -9.19 17.05
C GLU A 242 23.10 -9.86 18.19
N ARG A 243 23.15 -9.34 19.40
CA ARG A 243 22.38 -9.86 20.53
C ARG A 243 20.86 -9.85 20.28
N LEU A 244 20.33 -8.83 19.60
CA LEU A 244 18.91 -8.80 19.24
C LEU A 244 18.60 -9.81 18.13
N LEU A 245 19.43 -9.87 17.09
CA LEU A 245 19.22 -10.77 15.96
C LEU A 245 19.32 -12.24 16.36
N ASP A 246 20.27 -12.60 17.22
CA ASP A 246 20.39 -13.94 17.82
C ASP A 246 19.14 -14.30 18.61
N PHE A 247 18.67 -13.40 19.48
CA PHE A 247 17.43 -13.59 20.23
C PHE A 247 16.21 -13.82 19.30
N VAL A 248 16.11 -13.08 18.20
CA VAL A 248 15.02 -13.25 17.25
C VAL A 248 15.06 -14.63 16.61
N LEU A 249 16.23 -15.10 16.17
CA LEU A 249 16.40 -16.43 15.57
C LEU A 249 16.13 -17.56 16.57
N GLU A 250 16.62 -17.43 17.78
CA GLU A 250 16.36 -18.42 18.84
C GLU A 250 14.88 -18.54 19.16
N LYS A 251 14.19 -17.41 19.27
CA LYS A 251 12.77 -17.38 19.65
C LYS A 251 11.81 -17.73 18.50
N PHE A 252 12.20 -17.43 17.26
CA PHE A 252 11.37 -17.61 16.07
C PHE A 252 12.09 -18.41 14.98
N PRO A 253 12.31 -19.72 15.18
CA PRO A 253 13.05 -20.57 14.23
C PRO A 253 12.35 -20.70 12.85
N GLY A 254 11.09 -20.29 12.74
CA GLY A 254 10.36 -20.23 11.46
C GLY A 254 10.71 -19.02 10.59
N ILE A 255 11.52 -18.08 11.05
CA ILE A 255 12.03 -16.98 10.20
C ILE A 255 13.07 -17.55 9.25
N THR A 256 12.74 -17.54 7.95
CA THR A 256 13.60 -18.08 6.87
C THR A 256 14.67 -17.11 6.42
N THR A 257 14.44 -15.81 6.60
CA THR A 257 15.37 -14.74 6.23
C THR A 257 15.30 -13.61 7.26
N LEU A 258 16.42 -13.35 7.93
CA LEU A 258 16.58 -12.24 8.86
C LEU A 258 17.64 -11.28 8.34
N LEU A 259 17.25 -10.03 8.14
CA LEU A 259 18.14 -8.95 7.68
C LEU A 259 18.21 -7.83 8.72
N TYR A 260 19.22 -7.02 8.57
CA TYR A 260 19.26 -5.72 9.21
C TYR A 260 19.70 -4.63 8.23
N THR A 261 19.29 -3.40 8.52
CA THR A 261 19.70 -2.21 7.78
C THR A 261 20.13 -1.13 8.74
N ILE A 262 21.23 -0.44 8.45
CA ILE A 262 21.66 0.75 9.20
C ILE A 262 21.18 1.97 8.45
N ASN A 263 20.25 2.72 9.03
CA ASN A 263 19.73 3.95 8.45
C ASN A 263 20.07 5.16 9.32
N LEU A 264 21.15 5.83 8.99
CA LEU A 264 21.61 7.05 9.67
C LEU A 264 21.02 8.34 9.09
N LYS A 265 20.19 8.23 8.03
CA LYS A 265 19.56 9.37 7.37
C LYS A 265 18.40 9.93 8.21
N TRP A 266 17.97 11.11 7.86
CA TRP A 266 16.83 11.78 8.51
C TRP A 266 15.45 11.31 8.00
N ASN A 267 15.42 10.49 6.96
CA ASN A 267 14.20 9.92 6.41
C ASN A 267 14.20 8.39 6.51
N ASP A 268 13.04 7.76 6.32
CA ASP A 268 12.87 6.32 6.44
C ASP A 268 13.04 5.55 5.11
N SER A 269 13.41 6.23 4.00
CA SER A 269 13.67 5.56 2.73
C SER A 269 14.85 4.60 2.85
N LEU A 270 14.66 3.39 2.34
CA LEU A 270 15.69 2.34 2.30
C LEU A 270 16.28 2.14 0.90
N ASN A 271 15.79 2.88 -0.13
CA ASN A 271 16.14 2.61 -1.53
C ASN A 271 17.62 2.76 -1.88
N ASP A 272 18.35 3.56 -1.12
CA ASP A 272 19.78 3.84 -1.26
C ASP A 272 20.63 3.18 -0.16
N LEU A 273 20.05 2.23 0.57
CA LEU A 273 20.71 1.47 1.62
C LEU A 273 20.75 0.00 1.24
N GLU A 274 21.79 -0.69 1.68
CA GLU A 274 21.94 -2.12 1.46
C GLU A 274 21.56 -2.90 2.73
N PRO A 275 20.42 -3.63 2.72
CA PRO A 275 20.08 -4.58 3.78
C PRO A 275 21.08 -5.72 3.82
N VAL A 276 21.58 -6.05 5.00
CA VAL A 276 22.56 -7.11 5.20
C VAL A 276 21.85 -8.37 5.70
N ALA A 277 22.04 -9.48 5.01
CA ALA A 277 21.51 -10.77 5.45
C ALA A 277 22.31 -11.26 6.68
N TYR A 278 21.61 -11.41 7.81
CA TYR A 278 22.14 -12.01 9.01
C TYR A 278 21.92 -13.52 9.05
N HIS A 279 20.77 -13.96 8.54
CA HIS A 279 20.39 -15.36 8.39
C HIS A 279 19.58 -15.56 7.10
N GLY A 280 19.75 -16.73 6.48
CA GLY A 280 19.04 -17.11 5.25
C GLY A 280 19.63 -16.48 4.00
N LYS A 281 18.86 -16.48 2.93
CA LYS A 281 19.32 -16.15 1.57
C LYS A 281 19.20 -14.64 1.21
N GLY A 282 18.74 -13.79 2.13
CA GLY A 282 18.59 -12.35 1.91
C GLY A 282 17.32 -11.94 1.16
N TYR A 283 16.49 -12.88 0.75
CA TYR A 283 15.23 -12.68 0.06
C TYR A 283 14.24 -13.79 0.42
N VAL A 284 13.00 -13.65 -0.02
CA VAL A 284 11.95 -14.67 0.07
C VAL A 284 11.34 -14.93 -1.30
N ILE A 285 10.72 -16.09 -1.45
CA ILE A 285 9.96 -16.46 -2.66
C ILE A 285 8.46 -16.31 -2.37
N GLU A 286 7.78 -15.58 -3.23
CA GLU A 286 6.32 -15.52 -3.28
C GLU A 286 5.83 -16.21 -4.54
N ARG A 287 4.58 -16.71 -4.52
CA ARG A 287 4.00 -17.44 -5.65
C ARG A 287 2.67 -16.81 -6.10
N LEU A 288 2.53 -16.64 -7.42
CA LEU A 288 1.27 -16.31 -8.09
C LEU A 288 1.00 -17.38 -9.14
N GLU A 289 -0.07 -18.16 -8.99
CA GLU A 289 -0.28 -19.40 -9.74
C GLU A 289 0.98 -20.29 -9.66
N ASP A 290 1.58 -20.63 -10.80
CA ASP A 290 2.82 -21.46 -10.88
C ASP A 290 4.09 -20.60 -11.00
N PHE A 291 3.96 -19.26 -11.02
CA PHE A 291 5.12 -18.37 -11.11
C PHE A 291 5.68 -18.05 -9.73
N GLU A 292 7.00 -18.15 -9.61
CA GLU A 292 7.75 -17.79 -8.41
C GLU A 292 8.41 -16.43 -8.58
N PHE A 293 8.36 -15.62 -7.52
CA PHE A 293 8.94 -14.29 -7.50
C PHE A 293 9.91 -14.16 -6.34
N LYS A 294 11.16 -13.86 -6.65
CA LYS A 294 12.18 -13.46 -5.68
C LYS A 294 11.86 -12.05 -5.21
N ILE A 295 11.69 -11.86 -3.90
CA ILE A 295 11.37 -10.58 -3.31
C ILE A 295 12.40 -10.24 -2.25
N GLY A 296 13.16 -9.19 -2.50
CA GLY A 296 14.06 -8.58 -1.52
C GLY A 296 13.34 -7.68 -0.51
N PRO A 297 14.04 -7.19 0.50
CA PRO A 297 13.47 -6.31 1.54
C PRO A 297 13.00 -4.95 0.98
N THR A 298 13.60 -4.46 -0.09
CA THR A 298 13.26 -3.19 -0.74
C THR A 298 12.41 -3.37 -2.00
N SER A 299 12.28 -4.61 -2.52
CA SER A 299 11.51 -4.89 -3.74
C SER A 299 10.01 -4.59 -3.53
N PHE A 300 9.42 -3.90 -4.50
CA PHE A 300 7.97 -3.75 -4.55
C PHE A 300 7.33 -5.07 -4.98
N PHE A 301 6.29 -5.46 -4.29
CA PHE A 301 5.38 -6.55 -4.66
C PHE A 301 4.01 -6.26 -4.04
N GLN A 302 2.92 -6.66 -4.70
CA GLN A 302 1.56 -6.45 -4.18
C GLN A 302 1.44 -7.02 -2.76
N THR A 303 1.02 -6.17 -1.80
CA THR A 303 1.02 -6.54 -0.38
C THR A 303 -0.15 -7.40 0.06
N ASN A 304 -1.07 -7.72 -0.84
CA ASN A 304 -2.09 -8.75 -0.72
C ASN A 304 -1.90 -9.72 -1.90
N THR A 305 -1.21 -10.83 -1.67
CA THR A 305 -0.84 -11.78 -2.71
C THR A 305 -2.07 -12.37 -3.41
N ARG A 306 -3.09 -12.77 -2.65
CA ARG A 306 -4.31 -13.39 -3.22
C ARG A 306 -5.08 -12.42 -4.11
N GLN A 307 -5.29 -11.19 -3.66
CA GLN A 307 -5.97 -10.18 -4.47
C GLN A 307 -5.07 -9.66 -5.61
N GLY A 308 -3.75 -9.63 -5.43
CA GLY A 308 -2.80 -9.36 -6.50
C GLY A 308 -2.91 -10.37 -7.65
N GLU A 309 -3.08 -11.65 -7.31
CA GLU A 309 -3.34 -12.70 -8.30
C GLU A 309 -4.68 -12.48 -9.03
N GLN A 310 -5.76 -12.10 -8.32
CA GLN A 310 -7.04 -11.76 -8.96
C GLN A 310 -6.90 -10.54 -9.89
N LEU A 311 -6.20 -9.49 -9.44
CA LEU A 311 -5.93 -8.30 -10.25
C LEU A 311 -5.20 -8.66 -11.55
N TYR A 312 -4.18 -9.52 -11.46
CA TYR A 312 -3.39 -9.94 -12.61
C TYR A 312 -4.18 -10.92 -13.54
N LYS A 313 -5.08 -11.74 -12.98
CA LYS A 313 -6.02 -12.54 -13.78
C LYS A 313 -6.93 -11.65 -14.63
N VAL A 314 -7.46 -10.57 -14.05
CA VAL A 314 -8.25 -9.58 -14.78
C VAL A 314 -7.42 -8.91 -15.87
N ALA A 315 -6.20 -8.47 -15.56
CA ALA A 315 -5.31 -7.88 -16.54
C ALA A 315 -5.01 -8.84 -17.70
N ARG A 316 -4.76 -10.12 -17.41
CA ARG A 316 -4.53 -11.17 -18.41
C ARG A 316 -5.77 -11.45 -19.28
N GLU A 317 -6.95 -11.48 -18.68
CA GLU A 317 -8.21 -11.63 -19.39
C GLU A 317 -8.49 -10.45 -20.32
N PHE A 318 -8.24 -9.22 -19.83
CA PHE A 318 -8.45 -8.00 -20.61
C PHE A 318 -7.40 -7.80 -21.70
N ALA A 319 -6.23 -8.43 -21.59
CA ALA A 319 -5.20 -8.43 -22.63
C ALA A 319 -5.59 -9.29 -23.85
N GLU A 320 -6.55 -10.21 -23.73
CA GLU A 320 -7.09 -11.07 -24.82
C GLU A 320 -6.00 -11.81 -25.60
N LEU A 321 -4.98 -12.32 -24.92
CA LEU A 321 -3.81 -12.95 -25.50
C LEU A 321 -4.12 -14.33 -26.08
N SER A 322 -3.59 -14.61 -27.30
CA SER A 322 -3.73 -15.87 -28.03
C SER A 322 -2.42 -16.70 -28.12
N GLY A 323 -1.29 -16.13 -27.69
CA GLY A 323 0.04 -16.73 -27.77
C GLY A 323 0.93 -16.14 -28.86
N ASN A 324 0.43 -15.18 -29.63
CA ASN A 324 1.17 -14.56 -30.74
C ASN A 324 1.58 -13.11 -30.47
N GLU A 325 1.07 -12.51 -29.41
CA GLU A 325 1.17 -11.09 -29.12
C GLU A 325 2.50 -10.73 -28.47
N THR A 326 3.04 -9.57 -28.84
CA THR A 326 4.07 -8.84 -28.12
C THR A 326 3.40 -7.87 -27.14
N VAL A 327 3.62 -8.09 -25.85
CA VAL A 327 3.08 -7.28 -24.77
C VAL A 327 4.15 -6.33 -24.24
N TYR A 328 3.83 -5.05 -24.16
CA TYR A 328 4.64 -4.05 -23.48
C TYR A 328 4.07 -3.79 -22.08
N ASP A 329 4.86 -4.10 -21.04
CA ASP A 329 4.54 -3.85 -19.63
C ASP A 329 5.24 -2.55 -19.20
N LEU A 330 4.46 -1.46 -19.15
CA LEU A 330 4.98 -0.13 -18.82
C LEU A 330 4.79 0.11 -17.31
N TYR A 331 5.85 0.59 -16.64
CA TYR A 331 6.02 0.60 -15.18
C TYR A 331 6.08 -0.84 -14.62
N CYS A 332 6.86 -1.70 -15.25
CA CYS A 332 6.82 -3.13 -14.96
C CYS A 332 7.33 -3.51 -13.54
N GLY A 333 8.01 -2.60 -12.82
CA GLY A 333 8.58 -2.88 -11.51
C GLY A 333 9.46 -4.13 -11.54
N THR A 334 9.17 -5.10 -10.67
CA THR A 334 9.86 -6.40 -10.61
C THR A 334 9.41 -7.40 -11.69
N GLY A 335 8.71 -6.94 -12.72
CA GLY A 335 8.21 -7.73 -13.84
C GLY A 335 6.98 -8.57 -13.53
N SER A 336 6.32 -8.36 -12.42
CA SER A 336 5.30 -9.28 -11.90
C SER A 336 4.07 -9.41 -12.82
N ILE A 337 3.57 -8.33 -13.43
CA ILE A 337 2.44 -8.39 -14.36
C ILE A 337 2.88 -9.04 -15.67
N GLY A 338 3.98 -8.57 -16.28
CA GLY A 338 4.49 -9.12 -17.54
C GLY A 338 4.78 -10.62 -17.45
N ILE A 339 5.46 -11.07 -16.38
CA ILE A 339 5.73 -12.50 -16.13
C ILE A 339 4.41 -13.28 -15.98
N PHE A 340 3.43 -12.75 -15.26
CA PHE A 340 2.13 -13.40 -15.10
C PHE A 340 1.36 -13.54 -16.44
N LEU A 341 1.51 -12.57 -17.35
CA LEU A 341 0.90 -12.59 -18.68
C LEU A 341 1.65 -13.50 -19.67
N SER A 342 2.92 -13.80 -19.43
CA SER A 342 3.81 -14.53 -20.37
C SER A 342 3.29 -15.91 -20.77
N ARG A 343 2.46 -16.56 -19.92
CA ARG A 343 1.84 -17.85 -20.24
C ARG A 343 1.02 -17.83 -21.54
N LYS A 344 0.49 -16.68 -21.92
CA LYS A 344 -0.36 -16.48 -23.10
C LYS A 344 0.18 -15.45 -24.08
N ALA A 345 1.38 -14.95 -23.88
CA ALA A 345 2.04 -14.00 -24.76
C ALA A 345 3.20 -14.66 -25.51
N LYS A 346 3.49 -14.21 -26.74
CA LYS A 346 4.69 -14.58 -27.49
C LYS A 346 5.94 -13.95 -26.88
N LYS A 347 5.84 -12.68 -26.52
CA LYS A 347 6.96 -11.89 -25.99
C LYS A 347 6.46 -10.85 -24.99
N ILE A 348 7.21 -10.64 -23.91
CA ILE A 348 7.01 -9.56 -22.97
C ILE A 348 8.19 -8.59 -23.06
N ILE A 349 7.89 -7.30 -23.13
CA ILE A 349 8.88 -6.22 -23.07
C ILE A 349 8.49 -5.31 -21.90
N GLY A 350 9.26 -5.36 -20.83
CA GLY A 350 9.07 -4.53 -19.65
C GLY A 350 9.92 -3.26 -19.70
N VAL A 351 9.36 -2.12 -19.30
CA VAL A 351 10.09 -0.86 -19.14
C VAL A 351 9.83 -0.31 -17.75
N GLU A 352 10.89 -0.01 -17.01
CA GLU A 352 10.87 0.49 -15.65
C GLU A 352 12.02 1.49 -15.44
N MET A 353 11.76 2.57 -14.70
CA MET A 353 12.76 3.61 -14.45
C MET A 353 13.87 3.17 -13.49
N ILE A 354 13.55 2.29 -12.52
CA ILE A 354 14.44 1.90 -11.43
C ILE A 354 15.25 0.67 -11.85
N GLU A 355 16.55 0.84 -12.09
CA GLU A 355 17.46 -0.26 -12.52
C GLU A 355 17.42 -1.46 -11.57
N ALA A 356 17.36 -1.25 -10.25
CA ALA A 356 17.28 -2.36 -9.29
C ALA A 356 16.01 -3.21 -9.50
N ALA A 357 14.87 -2.58 -9.81
CA ALA A 357 13.62 -3.28 -10.10
C ALA A 357 13.70 -4.04 -11.43
N VAL A 358 14.38 -3.46 -12.45
CA VAL A 358 14.64 -4.13 -13.72
C VAL A 358 15.53 -5.36 -13.53
N GLN A 359 16.53 -5.28 -12.65
CA GLN A 359 17.35 -6.42 -12.29
C GLN A 359 16.53 -7.52 -11.62
N ASP A 360 15.67 -7.15 -10.64
CA ASP A 360 14.71 -8.07 -10.02
C ASP A 360 13.80 -8.73 -11.08
N ALA A 361 13.31 -7.96 -12.08
CA ALA A 361 12.47 -8.48 -13.15
C ALA A 361 13.20 -9.53 -14.03
N ARG A 362 14.47 -9.29 -14.36
CA ARG A 362 15.31 -10.26 -15.10
C ARG A 362 15.55 -11.53 -14.30
N GLU A 363 15.82 -11.41 -12.99
CA GLU A 363 16.01 -12.56 -12.11
C GLU A 363 14.70 -13.35 -11.95
N ASN A 364 13.56 -12.67 -11.80
CA ASN A 364 12.25 -13.31 -11.73
C ASN A 364 11.88 -14.02 -13.04
N ALA A 365 12.20 -13.45 -14.19
CA ALA A 365 12.02 -14.11 -15.47
C ALA A 365 12.90 -15.36 -15.61
N ALA A 366 14.16 -15.27 -15.20
CA ALA A 366 15.08 -16.41 -15.22
C ALA A 366 14.61 -17.53 -14.28
N LEU A 367 14.14 -17.19 -13.07
CA LEU A 367 13.58 -18.14 -12.11
C LEU A 367 12.42 -18.94 -12.69
N ASN A 368 11.63 -18.33 -13.58
CA ASN A 368 10.48 -18.95 -14.23
C ASN A 368 10.79 -19.51 -15.64
N ASN A 369 12.07 -19.60 -16.04
CA ASN A 369 12.50 -20.08 -17.36
C ASN A 369 11.96 -19.23 -18.54
N LEU A 370 11.79 -17.92 -18.35
CA LEU A 370 11.19 -17.00 -19.32
C LEU A 370 12.21 -16.07 -19.99
N SER A 371 13.52 -16.23 -19.73
CA SER A 371 14.57 -15.35 -20.27
C SER A 371 14.59 -15.24 -21.80
N SER A 372 14.09 -16.25 -22.51
CA SER A 372 14.01 -16.23 -23.97
C SER A 372 12.79 -15.48 -24.53
N SER A 373 11.75 -15.30 -23.72
CA SER A 373 10.48 -14.67 -24.12
C SER A 373 10.23 -13.33 -23.43
N THR A 374 11.15 -12.88 -22.57
CA THR A 374 11.03 -11.61 -21.84
C THR A 374 12.28 -10.76 -21.99
N GLU A 375 12.08 -9.46 -22.11
CA GLU A 375 13.14 -8.45 -22.12
C GLU A 375 12.76 -7.30 -21.20
N PHE A 376 13.70 -6.80 -20.39
CA PHE A 376 13.44 -5.70 -19.46
C PHE A 376 14.47 -4.59 -19.63
N TYR A 377 13.99 -3.35 -19.73
CA TYR A 377 14.76 -2.15 -20.03
C TYR A 377 14.60 -1.12 -18.94
N SER A 378 15.73 -0.54 -18.50
CA SER A 378 15.73 0.54 -17.51
C SER A 378 15.72 1.90 -18.21
N GLY A 379 14.80 2.75 -17.81
CA GLY A 379 14.69 4.13 -18.28
C GLY A 379 13.26 4.64 -18.31
N ASP A 380 13.13 5.93 -18.65
CA ASP A 380 11.79 6.52 -18.85
C ASP A 380 11.15 5.87 -20.09
N VAL A 381 9.88 5.47 -19.95
CA VAL A 381 9.10 4.87 -21.04
C VAL A 381 9.10 5.76 -22.29
N ILE A 382 9.08 7.09 -22.11
CA ILE A 382 9.06 8.05 -23.22
C ILE A 382 10.35 8.00 -24.01
N ASP A 383 11.48 7.81 -23.34
CA ASP A 383 12.81 7.80 -23.96
C ASP A 383 13.16 6.42 -24.55
N ILE A 384 12.70 5.34 -23.91
CA ILE A 384 12.93 3.95 -24.37
C ILE A 384 12.06 3.63 -25.60
N CYS A 385 10.74 3.88 -25.54
CA CYS A 385 9.80 3.48 -26.58
C CYS A 385 9.87 4.41 -27.81
N THR A 386 11.02 4.44 -28.49
CA THR A 386 11.23 5.19 -29.74
C THR A 386 10.84 4.37 -30.98
N ASP A 387 10.72 5.02 -32.14
CA ASP A 387 10.44 4.30 -33.39
C ASP A 387 11.55 3.29 -33.71
N GLN A 388 12.82 3.60 -33.41
CA GLN A 388 13.94 2.67 -33.57
C GLN A 388 13.78 1.45 -32.64
N PHE A 389 13.31 1.66 -31.41
CA PHE A 389 13.04 0.58 -30.47
C PHE A 389 11.97 -0.37 -31.02
N PHE A 390 10.89 0.17 -31.61
CA PHE A 390 9.86 -0.66 -32.22
C PHE A 390 10.33 -1.39 -33.50
N VAL A 391 11.25 -0.81 -34.26
CA VAL A 391 11.86 -1.51 -35.40
C VAL A 391 12.66 -2.72 -34.92
N GLN A 392 13.36 -2.59 -33.80
CA GLN A 392 14.21 -3.65 -33.23
C GLN A 392 13.42 -4.75 -32.54
N HIS A 393 12.40 -4.38 -31.73
CA HIS A 393 11.70 -5.25 -30.80
C HIS A 393 10.29 -5.66 -31.26
N GLY A 394 9.77 -5.04 -32.30
CA GLY A 394 8.39 -5.16 -32.76
C GLY A 394 7.46 -4.13 -32.11
N ARG A 395 6.36 -3.80 -32.77
CA ARG A 395 5.32 -2.94 -32.18
C ARG A 395 4.52 -3.70 -31.14
N ALA A 396 3.97 -2.99 -30.18
CA ALA A 396 3.10 -3.57 -29.18
C ALA A 396 1.77 -4.02 -29.82
N ASP A 397 1.38 -5.26 -29.63
CA ASP A 397 0.03 -5.75 -29.87
C ASP A 397 -0.86 -5.42 -28.66
N VAL A 398 -0.27 -5.48 -27.46
CA VAL A 398 -0.93 -5.12 -26.20
C VAL A 398 0.00 -4.25 -25.36
N ILE A 399 -0.53 -3.18 -24.79
CA ILE A 399 0.14 -2.42 -23.73
C ILE A 399 -0.56 -2.72 -22.43
N VAL A 400 0.20 -3.09 -21.40
CA VAL A 400 -0.24 -3.12 -20.00
C VAL A 400 0.47 -2.01 -19.26
N THR A 401 -0.23 -1.26 -18.43
CA THR A 401 0.35 -0.17 -17.66
C THR A 401 -0.24 -0.11 -16.25
N ASP A 402 0.62 -0.02 -15.22
CA ASP A 402 0.27 0.13 -13.81
C ASP A 402 1.04 1.30 -13.20
N PRO A 403 0.69 2.55 -13.54
CA PRO A 403 1.43 3.73 -13.12
C PRO A 403 1.21 4.04 -11.63
N PRO A 404 2.07 4.89 -11.02
CA PRO A 404 1.91 5.35 -9.65
C PRO A 404 0.61 6.16 -9.47
N ARG A 405 0.24 6.45 -8.20
CA ARG A 405 -1.00 7.17 -7.82
C ARG A 405 -1.28 8.47 -8.58
N ALA A 406 -0.23 9.13 -9.09
CA ALA A 406 -0.37 10.34 -9.91
C ALA A 406 -0.96 10.09 -11.30
N GLY A 407 -1.10 8.82 -11.70
CA GLY A 407 -1.46 8.41 -13.06
C GLY A 407 -0.28 8.57 -14.03
N MET A 408 -0.56 8.44 -15.32
CA MET A 408 0.44 8.60 -16.34
C MET A 408 0.78 10.08 -16.58
N HIS A 409 2.04 10.34 -16.92
CA HIS A 409 2.43 11.67 -17.41
C HIS A 409 1.81 11.92 -18.78
N GLN A 410 1.40 13.16 -19.08
CA GLN A 410 0.70 13.51 -20.34
C GLN A 410 1.49 13.10 -21.59
N LYS A 411 2.83 13.22 -21.57
CA LYS A 411 3.67 12.78 -22.69
C LYS A 411 3.56 11.26 -22.94
N LEU A 412 3.43 10.47 -21.87
CA LEU A 412 3.24 9.02 -22.00
C LEU A 412 1.87 8.68 -22.55
N VAL A 413 0.81 9.36 -22.09
CA VAL A 413 -0.53 9.18 -22.65
C VAL A 413 -0.53 9.44 -24.16
N LYS A 414 0.12 10.54 -24.58
CA LYS A 414 0.31 10.84 -26.01
C LYS A 414 1.12 9.77 -26.72
N LYS A 415 2.19 9.26 -26.08
CA LYS A 415 3.02 8.18 -26.67
C LYS A 415 2.19 6.90 -26.88
N ILE A 416 1.31 6.52 -25.96
CA ILE A 416 0.41 5.38 -26.12
C ILE A 416 -0.55 5.59 -27.29
N VAL A 417 -1.09 6.83 -27.46
CA VAL A 417 -1.89 7.20 -28.63
C VAL A 417 -1.09 7.06 -29.94
N ASP A 418 0.17 7.45 -29.94
CA ASP A 418 1.05 7.37 -31.12
C ASP A 418 1.44 5.91 -31.46
N ILE A 419 1.71 5.08 -30.44
CA ILE A 419 1.99 3.63 -30.60
C ILE A 419 0.80 2.94 -31.24
N ALA A 420 -0.42 3.32 -30.88
CA ALA A 420 -1.68 2.79 -31.40
C ALA A 420 -1.75 1.25 -31.30
N ALA A 421 -1.37 0.68 -30.15
CA ALA A 421 -1.54 -0.75 -29.90
C ALA A 421 -3.03 -1.13 -29.95
N PRO A 422 -3.39 -2.29 -30.54
CA PRO A 422 -4.80 -2.74 -30.63
C PRO A 422 -5.52 -2.76 -29.28
N ILE A 423 -4.81 -3.16 -28.21
CA ILE A 423 -5.37 -3.25 -26.85
C ILE A 423 -4.44 -2.52 -25.86
N VAL A 424 -5.06 -1.76 -24.96
CA VAL A 424 -4.38 -1.21 -23.77
C VAL A 424 -5.13 -1.69 -22.52
N VAL A 425 -4.41 -2.30 -21.58
CA VAL A 425 -4.91 -2.68 -20.26
C VAL A 425 -4.33 -1.71 -19.24
N TYR A 426 -5.18 -0.89 -18.64
CA TYR A 426 -4.78 0.12 -17.68
C TYR A 426 -5.20 -0.29 -16.27
N VAL A 427 -4.24 -0.73 -15.45
CA VAL A 427 -4.40 -1.00 -14.02
C VAL A 427 -4.12 0.29 -13.24
N SER A 428 -4.91 0.62 -12.23
CA SER A 428 -4.73 1.85 -11.46
C SER A 428 -5.26 1.76 -10.04
N CYS A 429 -4.44 2.20 -9.08
CA CYS A 429 -4.84 2.39 -7.68
C CYS A 429 -5.55 3.72 -7.41
N ASN A 430 -5.78 4.55 -8.44
CA ASN A 430 -6.45 5.84 -8.31
C ASN A 430 -7.41 6.08 -9.49
N PRO A 431 -8.70 5.77 -9.33
CA PRO A 431 -9.70 5.94 -10.39
C PRO A 431 -9.84 7.38 -10.90
N ALA A 432 -9.52 8.39 -10.09
CA ALA A 432 -9.63 9.78 -10.51
C ALA A 432 -8.54 10.16 -11.53
N THR A 433 -7.28 9.74 -11.30
CA THR A 433 -6.20 9.96 -12.25
C THR A 433 -6.34 9.08 -13.48
N GLN A 434 -6.82 7.84 -13.31
CA GLN A 434 -7.17 6.98 -14.43
C GLN A 434 -8.25 7.62 -15.32
N ALA A 435 -9.32 8.14 -14.75
CA ALA A 435 -10.37 8.84 -15.47
C ALA A 435 -9.86 10.04 -16.28
N ARG A 436 -8.94 10.83 -15.68
CA ARG A 436 -8.27 11.94 -16.38
C ARG A 436 -7.50 11.44 -17.62
N ASP A 437 -6.76 10.35 -17.46
CA ASP A 437 -5.94 9.79 -18.54
C ASP A 437 -6.82 9.16 -19.63
N LEU A 438 -7.90 8.47 -19.25
CA LEU A 438 -8.89 7.92 -20.19
C LEU A 438 -9.51 8.98 -21.09
N ARG A 439 -9.77 10.18 -20.54
CA ARG A 439 -10.27 11.31 -21.33
C ARG A 439 -9.33 11.71 -22.48
N GLN A 440 -8.03 11.58 -22.27
CA GLN A 440 -7.04 11.87 -23.32
C GLN A 440 -6.90 10.69 -24.29
N LEU A 441 -6.93 9.45 -23.77
CA LEU A 441 -6.88 8.24 -24.59
C LEU A 441 -8.12 8.07 -25.49
N ASP A 442 -9.26 8.69 -25.15
CA ASP A 442 -10.50 8.64 -25.93
C ASP A 442 -10.35 9.19 -27.36
N GLU A 443 -9.27 9.93 -27.63
CA GLU A 443 -8.92 10.37 -29.01
C GLU A 443 -8.84 9.17 -29.98
N LYS A 444 -8.22 8.07 -29.56
CA LYS A 444 -8.03 6.88 -30.39
C LYS A 444 -8.61 5.58 -29.83
N TYR A 445 -8.94 5.55 -28.55
CA TYR A 445 -9.33 4.32 -27.87
C TYR A 445 -10.77 4.41 -27.34
N ALA A 446 -11.47 3.29 -27.38
CA ALA A 446 -12.75 3.13 -26.69
C ALA A 446 -12.57 2.26 -25.44
N VAL A 447 -13.18 2.64 -24.34
CA VAL A 447 -13.26 1.80 -23.13
C VAL A 447 -14.24 0.66 -23.42
N THR A 448 -13.80 -0.58 -23.27
CA THR A 448 -14.60 -1.78 -23.61
C THR A 448 -14.93 -2.66 -22.40
N LYS A 449 -14.07 -2.65 -21.34
CA LYS A 449 -14.32 -3.37 -20.09
C LYS A 449 -13.80 -2.56 -18.90
N ILE A 450 -14.47 -2.68 -17.76
CA ILE A 450 -14.09 -2.04 -16.49
C ILE A 450 -14.31 -3.04 -15.37
N GLN A 451 -13.27 -3.31 -14.57
CA GLN A 451 -13.32 -4.22 -13.44
C GLN A 451 -12.63 -3.62 -12.21
N PRO A 452 -13.40 -3.16 -11.22
CA PRO A 452 -12.84 -2.81 -9.91
C PRO A 452 -12.41 -4.06 -9.12
N VAL A 453 -11.32 -3.94 -8.36
CA VAL A 453 -10.79 -5.00 -7.49
C VAL A 453 -10.44 -4.42 -6.14
N ASP A 454 -10.96 -5.00 -5.06
CA ASP A 454 -10.60 -4.60 -3.71
C ASP A 454 -9.33 -5.31 -3.23
N MET A 455 -8.21 -4.61 -3.29
CA MET A 455 -6.91 -5.09 -2.79
C MET A 455 -6.77 -4.95 -1.26
N PHE A 456 -7.49 -4.01 -0.65
CA PHE A 456 -7.24 -3.57 0.73
C PHE A 456 -8.53 -3.39 1.53
N PRO A 457 -9.15 -4.50 2.01
CA PRO A 457 -10.28 -4.43 2.93
C PRO A 457 -10.04 -3.48 4.11
N HIS A 458 -11.10 -2.87 4.62
CA HIS A 458 -11.10 -1.89 5.72
C HIS A 458 -10.36 -0.59 5.43
N THR A 459 -9.98 -0.35 4.18
CA THR A 459 -9.44 0.93 3.70
C THR A 459 -10.29 1.47 2.55
N HIS A 460 -10.11 2.74 2.20
CA HIS A 460 -10.76 3.34 1.03
C HIS A 460 -10.06 3.06 -0.30
N HIS A 461 -8.91 2.41 -0.26
CA HIS A 461 -8.13 2.11 -1.47
C HIS A 461 -8.86 1.10 -2.36
N ILE A 462 -8.78 1.34 -3.66
CA ILE A 462 -9.40 0.52 -4.70
C ILE A 462 -8.44 0.43 -5.89
N GLU A 463 -8.34 -0.75 -6.49
CA GLU A 463 -7.73 -0.95 -7.80
C GLU A 463 -8.83 -1.03 -8.86
N ASN A 464 -8.54 -0.53 -10.05
CA ASN A 464 -9.46 -0.63 -11.18
C ASN A 464 -8.70 -1.00 -12.46
N VAL A 465 -9.18 -2.00 -13.17
CA VAL A 465 -8.62 -2.42 -14.47
C VAL A 465 -9.56 -1.99 -15.56
N VAL A 466 -9.04 -1.30 -16.56
CA VAL A 466 -9.78 -0.85 -17.75
C VAL A 466 -9.14 -1.45 -18.99
N GLN A 467 -9.96 -2.05 -19.86
CA GLN A 467 -9.56 -2.41 -21.20
C GLN A 467 -9.95 -1.28 -22.16
N LEU A 468 -8.99 -0.88 -22.99
CA LEU A 468 -9.24 0.02 -24.11
C LEU A 468 -8.91 -0.72 -25.42
N LYS A 469 -9.75 -0.52 -26.42
CA LYS A 469 -9.50 -1.00 -27.78
C LYS A 469 -9.38 0.17 -28.74
N LEU A 470 -8.48 0.03 -29.70
CA LEU A 470 -8.30 1.02 -30.78
C LEU A 470 -9.61 1.16 -31.54
N LYS A 471 -10.03 2.41 -31.81
CA LYS A 471 -11.25 2.74 -32.57
C LYS A 471 -11.10 2.43 -34.06
#